data_feec905f8eca9ec0180c030037dcf4e9
#
_entry.id   feec905f8eca9ec0180c030037dcf4e9
#
_cell.length_a   1.000
_cell.length_b   1.000
_cell.length_c   1.000
_cell.angle_alpha   90.00
_cell.angle_beta   90.00
_cell.angle_gamma   90.00
#
_symmetry.space_group_name_H-M   'P 1'
#
loop_
_entity.id
_entity.type
_entity.pdbx_description
1 polymer ?
#
loop_
_entity_poly.entity_id
_entity_poly.type
_entity_poly.pdbx_seq_one_letter_code
_entity_poly.pdbx_strand_id
1 'polypeptide(L)'
;MIFSKQLKATIMAALFTGTSLVTMGITSATSNTVVHSAKRVQTEHKTKPSKVITSTKSTHKTHTNTPVASRKGQQESNSISSKSVVRYSQEPTVRVLLGSRTETLPVSLSSGAKVVGGKTSFSATGDLKVTVSGNTVKVNGKAVGPTAHIKPIGVGGAFTALGQSYHGGLKVIARNGGMRLINEVGLEDYVAGVLPYEMSPSWPQAALQAQAVAARTYALNNMAKAKGQDYDVTPSTDYQVYKGKERETQATRKAVQHTQGMVMTYGGQPINALFHSDGGGYTESAVNVWGNDLPYLKGVKDYSTHEGTRSWLITTSRHDLEAKLRAAGKSVGSLKKIELTPMGRAPLETRDRGISGRVKQATFVGASKKVTLTGDQLRSILGLKSTLFDFYVNHKPSVQEKPGRSYHTFTRKNDVVYILGHGWGHGLGLSQWGAYEMAQKGPNNGEYYKKILNHYYTGIQIDKWY
;
A
#
# COMPACT_ATOMS: atom_id res chain seq x y z
N MET A 1 23.55 22.97 24.54
CA MET A 1 23.01 21.58 24.33
C MET A 1 21.60 21.60 23.72
N ILE A 2 21.22 22.65 22.95
CA ILE A 2 19.88 22.84 22.38
C ILE A 2 19.88 22.76 20.82
N PHE A 3 21.04 22.77 20.18
CA PHE A 3 21.15 22.80 18.70
C PHE A 3 21.11 21.44 17.98
N SER A 4 21.10 20.32 18.70
CA SER A 4 21.19 18.98 18.06
C SER A 4 19.84 18.29 17.77
N LYS A 5 18.73 18.83 18.30
CA LYS A 5 17.40 18.18 18.12
C LYS A 5 16.64 18.64 16.86
N GLN A 6 16.88 19.83 16.35
CA GLN A 6 16.20 20.33 15.15
C GLN A 6 16.76 19.77 13.83
N LEU A 7 18.02 19.40 13.77
CA LEU A 7 18.63 18.89 12.54
C LEU A 7 18.17 17.46 12.18
N LYS A 8 17.75 16.65 13.15
CA LYS A 8 17.25 15.28 12.92
C LYS A 8 15.82 15.23 12.38
N ALA A 9 14.98 16.23 12.69
CA ALA A 9 13.61 16.30 12.22
C ALA A 9 13.52 16.70 10.72
N THR A 10 14.43 17.54 10.25
CA THR A 10 14.44 18.05 8.86
C THR A 10 14.90 16.99 7.86
N ILE A 11 15.78 16.08 8.25
CA ILE A 11 16.28 15.03 7.34
C ILE A 11 15.25 13.93 7.09
N MET A 12 14.34 13.67 8.04
CA MET A 12 13.30 12.63 7.84
C MET A 12 12.09 13.09 7.01
N ALA A 13 11.76 14.39 7.02
CA ALA A 13 10.69 14.91 6.16
C ALA A 13 11.06 14.88 4.67
N ALA A 14 12.34 14.98 4.32
CA ALA A 14 12.82 14.92 2.93
C ALA A 14 12.82 13.51 2.30
N LEU A 15 12.69 12.46 3.12
CA LEU A 15 12.70 11.06 2.63
C LEU A 15 11.34 10.58 2.12
N PHE A 16 10.26 11.30 2.39
CA PHE A 16 8.90 10.92 2.00
C PHE A 16 8.25 11.84 0.95
N THR A 17 8.88 12.97 0.60
CA THR A 17 8.43 13.81 -0.50
C THR A 17 9.48 13.76 -1.61
N GLY A 18 9.22 13.01 -2.65
CA GLY A 18 10.05 12.97 -3.87
C GLY A 18 9.99 14.30 -4.61
N THR A 19 10.62 15.34 -4.08
CA THR A 19 10.87 16.60 -4.76
C THR A 19 12.34 16.68 -5.15
N SER A 20 12.60 16.46 -6.44
CA SER A 20 13.87 16.80 -7.09
C SER A 20 14.11 18.30 -6.94
N LEU A 21 15.20 18.66 -6.27
CA LEU A 21 15.76 20.02 -6.40
C LEU A 21 16.36 20.14 -7.82
N VAL A 22 15.66 20.82 -8.70
CA VAL A 22 16.21 21.32 -9.97
C VAL A 22 16.78 22.69 -9.67
N THR A 23 18.10 22.82 -9.77
CA THR A 23 18.81 24.10 -9.82
C THR A 23 18.41 24.84 -11.10
N MET A 24 17.79 26.01 -10.95
CA MET A 24 17.48 26.91 -12.08
C MET A 24 18.78 27.53 -12.63
N GLY A 25 19.10 27.17 -13.87
CA GLY A 25 19.91 27.98 -14.76
C GLY A 25 18.97 28.67 -15.74
N ILE A 26 18.96 30.01 -15.73
CA ILE A 26 18.15 30.83 -16.61
C ILE A 26 18.85 30.93 -17.97
N THR A 27 18.22 30.43 -19.04
CA THR A 27 18.42 30.94 -20.41
C THR A 27 17.11 30.88 -21.14
N SER A 28 16.72 32.05 -21.65
CA SER A 28 15.56 32.31 -22.49
C SER A 28 15.74 31.77 -23.92
N ALA A 29 14.75 31.08 -24.49
CA ALA A 29 14.46 31.06 -25.93
C ALA A 29 13.02 30.60 -26.21
N THR A 30 12.41 31.29 -27.08
CA THR A 30 11.03 31.36 -27.53
C THR A 30 10.57 30.20 -28.43
N SER A 31 9.25 29.93 -28.33
CA SER A 31 8.28 29.47 -29.37
C SER A 31 8.35 28.06 -29.96
N ASN A 32 7.32 27.27 -29.89
CA ASN A 32 6.20 27.12 -30.80
C ASN A 32 5.29 25.94 -30.38
N THR A 33 4.01 26.23 -30.40
CA THR A 33 2.86 25.37 -30.16
C THR A 33 2.67 24.35 -31.30
N VAL A 34 2.48 23.07 -30.97
CA VAL A 34 1.69 22.16 -31.83
C VAL A 34 0.81 21.28 -30.92
N VAL A 35 -0.49 21.51 -31.04
CA VAL A 35 -1.57 20.72 -30.41
C VAL A 35 -1.82 19.50 -31.29
N HIS A 36 -1.73 18.29 -30.73
CA HIS A 36 -2.33 17.10 -31.36
C HIS A 36 -3.33 16.44 -30.42
N SER A 37 -4.58 16.62 -30.83
CA SER A 37 -5.79 16.00 -30.29
C SER A 37 -5.81 14.50 -30.60
N ALA A 38 -5.87 13.65 -29.58
CA ALA A 38 -6.15 12.23 -29.76
C ALA A 38 -7.61 11.95 -29.42
N LYS A 39 -8.40 11.59 -30.43
CA LYS A 39 -9.79 11.13 -30.36
C LYS A 39 -9.85 9.76 -29.65
N ARG A 40 -10.68 9.69 -28.63
CA ARG A 40 -11.07 8.47 -27.92
C ARG A 40 -12.26 7.85 -28.66
N VAL A 41 -12.07 6.64 -29.19
CA VAL A 41 -13.16 5.82 -29.75
C VAL A 41 -13.83 5.07 -28.61
N GLN A 42 -15.10 5.36 -28.38
CA GLN A 42 -16.00 4.56 -27.53
C GLN A 42 -16.72 3.56 -28.43
N THR A 43 -16.60 2.27 -28.10
CA THR A 43 -17.46 1.22 -28.61
C THR A 43 -18.54 0.91 -27.58
N GLU A 44 -19.77 1.27 -27.92
CA GLU A 44 -20.98 0.89 -27.18
C GLU A 44 -21.38 -0.54 -27.57
N HIS A 45 -21.55 -1.41 -26.57
CA HIS A 45 -22.30 -2.65 -26.71
C HIS A 45 -23.70 -2.49 -26.15
N LYS A 46 -24.68 -2.46 -27.06
CA LYS A 46 -26.13 -2.54 -26.76
C LYS A 46 -26.49 -3.99 -26.44
N THR A 47 -27.07 -4.23 -25.26
CA THR A 47 -27.84 -5.43 -24.97
C THR A 47 -29.30 -5.04 -24.67
N LYS A 48 -30.23 -5.65 -25.39
CA LYS A 48 -31.67 -5.49 -25.28
C LYS A 48 -32.24 -6.14 -24.01
N PRO A 49 -33.33 -5.61 -23.44
CA PRO A 49 -33.98 -6.19 -22.28
C PRO A 49 -34.96 -7.30 -22.66
N SER A 50 -35.02 -8.34 -21.86
CA SER A 50 -36.02 -9.41 -21.95
C SER A 50 -37.08 -9.25 -20.87
N LYS A 51 -38.31 -9.58 -21.25
CA LYS A 51 -39.59 -9.28 -20.64
C LYS A 51 -39.85 -9.92 -19.27
N VAL A 52 -40.48 -9.11 -18.41
CA VAL A 52 -41.23 -9.46 -17.21
C VAL A 52 -42.45 -10.30 -17.56
N ILE A 53 -42.73 -11.38 -16.81
CA ILE A 53 -44.04 -12.01 -16.69
C ILE A 53 -44.43 -12.08 -15.21
N THR A 54 -45.49 -11.36 -14.89
CA THR A 54 -46.25 -11.35 -13.63
C THR A 54 -47.36 -12.42 -13.66
N SER A 55 -47.60 -13.13 -12.56
CA SER A 55 -48.93 -13.56 -12.07
C SER A 55 -48.79 -14.19 -10.67
N THR A 56 -49.25 -13.59 -9.62
CA THR A 56 -50.56 -13.53 -8.96
C THR A 56 -51.02 -14.73 -8.15
N LYS A 57 -51.36 -14.43 -6.89
CA LYS A 57 -52.36 -14.93 -5.95
C LYS A 57 -52.00 -16.13 -5.05
N SER A 58 -51.79 -15.84 -3.80
CA SER A 58 -52.73 -15.86 -2.67
C SER A 58 -53.41 -17.20 -2.37
N THR A 59 -53.17 -17.78 -1.18
CA THR A 59 -54.23 -18.07 -0.21
C THR A 59 -53.65 -18.42 1.19
N HIS A 60 -54.27 -17.83 2.19
CA HIS A 60 -54.20 -18.15 3.59
C HIS A 60 -54.72 -19.58 3.88
N LYS A 61 -54.11 -20.27 4.85
CA LYS A 61 -54.86 -21.09 5.84
C LYS A 61 -54.05 -21.28 7.12
N THR A 62 -54.66 -20.80 8.18
CA THR A 62 -54.41 -21.11 9.60
C THR A 62 -54.72 -22.56 9.92
N HIS A 63 -53.97 -23.18 10.85
CA HIS A 63 -54.46 -23.91 12.01
C HIS A 63 -53.29 -24.68 12.73
N THR A 64 -53.17 -24.37 13.98
CA THR A 64 -53.30 -25.12 15.26
C THR A 64 -52.09 -25.85 15.80
N ASN A 65 -51.84 -25.48 17.07
CA ASN A 65 -50.91 -26.05 18.08
C ASN A 65 -51.08 -27.56 18.30
N THR A 66 -50.01 -28.24 18.61
CA THR A 66 -49.66 -28.93 19.89
C THR A 66 -48.54 -29.98 19.67
N PRO A 67 -47.95 -30.64 20.69
CA PRO A 67 -46.69 -30.18 21.32
C PRO A 67 -45.52 -31.22 21.26
N VAL A 68 -44.35 -30.69 21.58
CA VAL A 68 -43.20 -31.31 22.26
C VAL A 68 -42.85 -32.79 21.98
N ALA A 69 -41.71 -32.95 21.33
CA ALA A 69 -40.80 -34.08 21.58
C ALA A 69 -39.35 -33.60 21.50
N SER A 70 -38.70 -33.67 22.62
CA SER A 70 -37.27 -33.49 22.88
C SER A 70 -36.43 -34.31 21.90
N ARG A 71 -35.62 -33.67 21.04
CA ARG A 71 -34.51 -34.32 20.36
C ARG A 71 -33.20 -33.61 20.69
N LYS A 72 -32.31 -34.41 21.31
CA LYS A 72 -30.92 -34.08 21.62
C LYS A 72 -30.23 -33.40 20.44
N GLY A 73 -29.61 -32.26 20.74
CA GLY A 73 -28.76 -31.56 19.81
C GLY A 73 -27.59 -32.42 19.37
N GLN A 74 -27.52 -32.72 18.10
CA GLN A 74 -26.27 -33.04 17.43
C GLN A 74 -25.61 -31.71 17.09
N GLN A 75 -24.52 -31.42 17.78
CA GLN A 75 -23.56 -30.40 17.36
C GLN A 75 -22.99 -30.86 16.01
N GLU A 76 -23.46 -30.27 14.92
CA GLU A 76 -22.71 -30.32 13.67
C GLU A 76 -21.43 -29.47 13.87
N SER A 77 -20.34 -30.18 14.13
CA SER A 77 -19.01 -29.62 13.98
C SER A 77 -18.81 -29.27 12.52
N ASN A 78 -18.95 -27.99 12.17
CA ASN A 78 -18.46 -27.48 10.89
C ASN A 78 -16.95 -27.73 10.83
N SER A 79 -16.55 -28.86 10.27
CA SER A 79 -15.20 -29.15 9.88
C SER A 79 -14.85 -28.15 8.77
N ILE A 80 -14.16 -27.07 9.13
CA ILE A 80 -13.45 -26.23 8.19
C ILE A 80 -12.49 -27.17 7.46
N SER A 81 -12.81 -27.50 6.21
CA SER A 81 -11.94 -28.26 5.33
C SER A 81 -10.54 -27.61 5.37
N SER A 82 -9.60 -28.30 6.00
CA SER A 82 -8.21 -27.90 6.06
C SER A 82 -7.66 -27.95 4.63
N LYS A 83 -7.73 -26.81 3.90
CA LYS A 83 -6.94 -26.64 2.70
C LYS A 83 -5.49 -26.85 3.11
N SER A 84 -4.84 -27.88 2.54
CA SER A 84 -3.45 -28.20 2.81
C SER A 84 -2.61 -26.93 2.65
N VAL A 85 -1.92 -26.54 3.73
CA VAL A 85 -1.00 -25.41 3.73
C VAL A 85 0.17 -25.76 2.81
N VAL A 86 0.24 -25.12 1.66
CA VAL A 86 1.37 -25.31 0.73
C VAL A 86 2.54 -24.52 1.29
N ARG A 87 3.40 -25.17 2.05
CA ARG A 87 4.71 -24.61 2.43
C ARG A 87 5.70 -24.79 1.27
N TYR A 88 6.65 -23.88 1.16
CA TYR A 88 7.70 -23.97 0.15
C TYR A 88 8.81 -24.89 0.64
N SER A 89 9.35 -25.74 -0.26
CA SER A 89 10.51 -26.59 0.04
C SER A 89 11.82 -25.81 0.05
N GLN A 90 11.82 -24.62 -0.55
CA GLN A 90 12.97 -23.71 -0.63
C GLN A 90 12.47 -22.27 -0.72
N GLU A 91 13.37 -21.32 -0.54
CA GLU A 91 13.06 -19.89 -0.65
C GLU A 91 12.39 -19.54 -2.00
N PRO A 92 11.21 -18.90 -2.00
CA PRO A 92 10.54 -18.48 -3.22
C PRO A 92 11.25 -17.34 -3.94
N THR A 93 11.08 -17.25 -5.26
CA THR A 93 11.53 -16.12 -6.07
C THR A 93 10.38 -15.15 -6.30
N VAL A 94 10.60 -13.87 -5.98
CA VAL A 94 9.68 -12.75 -6.26
C VAL A 94 10.01 -12.15 -7.62
N ARG A 95 8.99 -11.87 -8.43
CA ARG A 95 9.12 -11.21 -9.74
C ARG A 95 8.66 -9.76 -9.61
N VAL A 96 9.60 -8.82 -9.63
CA VAL A 96 9.33 -7.38 -9.46
C VAL A 96 9.38 -6.69 -10.80
N LEU A 97 8.28 -6.06 -11.24
CA LEU A 97 8.25 -5.26 -12.46
C LEU A 97 9.06 -3.98 -12.28
N LEU A 98 10.25 -3.86 -12.86
CA LEU A 98 11.07 -2.65 -12.79
C LEU A 98 10.60 -1.54 -13.75
N GLY A 99 9.88 -1.90 -14.81
CA GLY A 99 9.34 -0.96 -15.79
C GLY A 99 9.35 -1.50 -17.22
N SER A 100 9.09 -0.60 -18.17
CA SER A 100 9.16 -0.88 -19.62
C SER A 100 10.00 0.18 -20.32
N ARG A 101 10.72 -0.20 -21.38
CA ARG A 101 11.54 0.69 -22.20
C ARG A 101 11.46 0.30 -23.67
N THR A 102 11.69 1.28 -24.54
CA THR A 102 11.85 1.08 -26.00
C THR A 102 13.30 1.24 -26.44
N GLU A 103 14.11 1.88 -25.60
CA GLU A 103 15.52 2.17 -25.87
C GLU A 103 16.43 1.01 -25.44
N THR A 104 17.69 1.08 -25.82
CA THR A 104 18.76 0.20 -25.33
C THR A 104 18.86 0.27 -23.83
N LEU A 105 18.94 -0.89 -23.16
CA LEU A 105 19.19 -1.00 -21.73
C LEU A 105 20.64 -1.43 -21.50
N PRO A 106 21.48 -0.59 -20.88
CA PRO A 106 22.75 -1.02 -20.32
C PRO A 106 22.50 -1.82 -19.02
N VAL A 107 23.21 -2.94 -18.87
CA VAL A 107 23.19 -3.79 -17.67
C VAL A 107 24.62 -4.08 -17.29
N SER A 108 25.05 -3.61 -16.11
CA SER A 108 26.39 -3.86 -15.59
C SER A 108 26.38 -5.05 -14.64
N LEU A 109 27.42 -5.88 -14.72
CA LEU A 109 27.59 -7.10 -13.94
C LEU A 109 28.92 -7.06 -13.19
N SER A 110 28.93 -7.46 -11.93
CA SER A 110 30.16 -7.53 -11.13
C SER A 110 31.07 -8.72 -11.51
N SER A 111 30.47 -9.82 -11.99
CA SER A 111 31.20 -11.09 -12.20
C SER A 111 30.76 -11.87 -13.44
N GLY A 112 29.96 -11.27 -14.32
CA GLY A 112 29.40 -11.95 -15.48
C GLY A 112 28.02 -12.55 -15.20
N ALA A 113 27.38 -13.07 -16.25
CA ALA A 113 26.07 -13.69 -16.18
C ALA A 113 25.92 -14.85 -17.15
N LYS A 114 25.02 -15.76 -16.83
CA LYS A 114 24.43 -16.72 -17.76
C LYS A 114 23.19 -16.08 -18.38
N VAL A 115 23.18 -15.98 -19.71
CA VAL A 115 22.02 -15.49 -20.50
C VAL A 115 21.30 -16.69 -21.08
N VAL A 116 20.00 -16.79 -20.81
CA VAL A 116 19.17 -17.93 -21.25
C VAL A 116 17.85 -17.42 -21.84
N GLY A 117 17.43 -18.00 -22.97
CA GLY A 117 16.10 -17.77 -23.57
C GLY A 117 15.83 -18.70 -24.72
N GLY A 118 14.66 -19.33 -24.75
CA GLY A 118 14.31 -20.34 -25.73
C GLY A 118 15.36 -21.46 -25.77
N LYS A 119 15.94 -21.68 -26.95
CA LYS A 119 17.03 -22.65 -27.17
C LYS A 119 18.45 -22.04 -27.00
N THR A 120 18.53 -20.74 -26.70
CA THR A 120 19.81 -20.02 -26.61
C THR A 120 20.29 -19.98 -25.16
N SER A 121 21.55 -20.36 -24.92
CA SER A 121 22.23 -20.21 -23.65
C SER A 121 23.69 -19.88 -23.89
N PHE A 122 24.22 -18.85 -23.20
CA PHE A 122 25.63 -18.47 -23.25
C PHE A 122 26.03 -17.71 -21.99
N SER A 123 27.35 -17.66 -21.72
CA SER A 123 27.93 -16.81 -20.69
C SER A 123 28.34 -15.49 -21.28
N ALA A 124 28.18 -14.43 -20.52
CA ALA A 124 28.58 -13.07 -20.85
C ALA A 124 29.31 -12.44 -19.66
N THR A 125 30.32 -11.62 -19.93
CA THR A 125 31.11 -10.90 -18.91
C THR A 125 31.06 -9.39 -19.20
N GLY A 126 31.30 -8.59 -18.17
CA GLY A 126 31.30 -7.14 -18.27
C GLY A 126 29.89 -6.59 -18.52
N ASP A 127 29.85 -5.39 -19.10
CA ASP A 127 28.61 -4.68 -19.38
C ASP A 127 27.85 -5.28 -20.56
N LEU A 128 26.54 -5.43 -20.39
CA LEU A 128 25.66 -5.94 -21.43
C LEU A 128 24.85 -4.82 -22.05
N LYS A 129 24.68 -4.88 -23.37
CA LYS A 129 23.75 -4.06 -24.13
C LYS A 129 22.53 -4.89 -24.49
N VAL A 130 21.40 -4.62 -23.85
CA VAL A 130 20.13 -5.31 -24.13
C VAL A 130 19.26 -4.45 -25.03
N THR A 131 18.80 -5.03 -26.14
CA THR A 131 17.93 -4.38 -27.13
C THR A 131 16.79 -5.30 -27.52
N VAL A 132 15.74 -4.74 -28.15
CA VAL A 132 14.63 -5.50 -28.74
C VAL A 132 14.52 -5.16 -30.23
N SER A 133 14.30 -6.19 -31.03
CA SER A 133 14.03 -6.06 -32.48
C SER A 133 12.84 -6.96 -32.82
N GLY A 134 11.70 -6.34 -33.17
CA GLY A 134 10.42 -7.05 -33.29
C GLY A 134 10.06 -7.72 -31.95
N ASN A 135 9.85 -9.04 -31.98
CA ASN A 135 9.55 -9.84 -30.78
C ASN A 135 10.78 -10.59 -30.23
N THR A 136 12.00 -10.07 -30.46
CA THR A 136 13.24 -10.75 -30.07
C THR A 136 14.10 -9.84 -29.22
N VAL A 137 14.44 -10.31 -28.01
CA VAL A 137 15.47 -9.71 -27.16
C VAL A 137 16.84 -10.08 -27.70
N LYS A 138 17.72 -9.10 -27.81
CA LYS A 138 19.13 -9.29 -28.14
C LYS A 138 20.01 -8.82 -26.99
N VAL A 139 21.03 -9.60 -26.67
CA VAL A 139 22.04 -9.28 -25.65
C VAL A 139 23.40 -9.24 -26.35
N ASN A 140 24.06 -8.08 -26.33
CA ASN A 140 25.29 -7.78 -27.07
C ASN A 140 25.16 -8.16 -28.57
N GLY A 141 24.03 -7.83 -29.18
CA GLY A 141 23.73 -8.16 -30.58
C GLY A 141 23.26 -9.59 -30.84
N LYS A 142 23.50 -10.54 -29.93
CA LYS A 142 23.09 -11.93 -30.08
C LYS A 142 21.61 -12.11 -29.74
N ALA A 143 20.85 -12.68 -30.67
CA ALA A 143 19.42 -12.97 -30.50
C ALA A 143 19.22 -14.06 -29.45
N VAL A 144 18.30 -13.83 -28.50
CA VAL A 144 17.98 -14.75 -27.40
C VAL A 144 16.57 -15.35 -27.54
N GLY A 145 15.61 -14.57 -28.07
CA GLY A 145 14.23 -14.97 -28.23
C GLY A 145 13.26 -13.93 -27.62
N PRO A 146 11.97 -14.25 -27.49
CA PRO A 146 10.98 -13.30 -26.97
C PRO A 146 11.18 -12.97 -25.50
N THR A 147 11.92 -13.83 -24.77
CA THR A 147 12.29 -13.64 -23.36
C THR A 147 13.75 -13.98 -23.15
N ALA A 148 14.46 -13.15 -22.43
CA ALA A 148 15.83 -13.40 -21.96
C ALA A 148 15.90 -13.35 -20.43
N HIS A 149 16.55 -14.34 -19.81
CA HIS A 149 16.92 -14.36 -18.41
C HIS A 149 18.42 -14.11 -18.29
N ILE A 150 18.81 -13.02 -17.66
CA ILE A 150 20.19 -12.64 -17.37
C ILE A 150 20.43 -12.95 -15.91
N LYS A 151 21.15 -14.03 -15.61
CA LYS A 151 21.41 -14.53 -14.26
C LYS A 151 22.88 -14.27 -13.89
N PRO A 152 23.18 -13.30 -13.02
CA PRO A 152 24.54 -13.07 -12.52
C PRO A 152 25.15 -14.36 -11.95
N ILE A 153 26.46 -14.55 -12.16
CA ILE A 153 27.23 -15.72 -11.70
C ILE A 153 27.90 -15.37 -10.38
N GLY A 154 28.02 -16.37 -9.49
CA GLY A 154 28.71 -16.25 -8.20
C GLY A 154 27.77 -15.99 -7.02
N VAL A 155 28.35 -16.13 -5.80
CA VAL A 155 27.63 -15.94 -4.54
C VAL A 155 27.22 -14.46 -4.40
N GLY A 156 25.95 -14.20 -4.12
CA GLY A 156 25.44 -12.84 -4.01
C GLY A 156 25.38 -12.10 -5.35
N GLY A 157 25.25 -12.82 -6.47
CA GLY A 157 25.19 -12.26 -7.81
C GLY A 157 24.20 -11.10 -7.91
N ALA A 158 24.68 -9.97 -8.48
CA ALA A 158 23.92 -8.74 -8.61
C ALA A 158 24.14 -8.14 -10.01
N PHE A 159 23.17 -7.35 -10.44
CA PHE A 159 23.26 -6.56 -11.66
C PHE A 159 22.87 -5.12 -11.39
N THR A 160 23.39 -4.19 -12.18
CA THR A 160 22.99 -2.78 -12.17
C THR A 160 22.23 -2.46 -13.45
N ALA A 161 21.04 -1.91 -13.31
CA ALA A 161 20.21 -1.42 -14.41
C ALA A 161 19.35 -0.27 -13.93
N LEU A 162 18.95 0.62 -14.82
CA LEU A 162 18.11 1.78 -14.47
C LEU A 162 18.68 2.67 -13.36
N GLY A 163 20.02 2.69 -13.20
CA GLY A 163 20.72 3.45 -12.17
C GLY A 163 20.62 2.87 -10.76
N GLN A 164 20.20 1.61 -10.60
CA GLN A 164 20.07 0.91 -9.33
C GLN A 164 20.73 -0.48 -9.40
N SER A 165 21.28 -0.97 -8.29
CA SER A 165 21.81 -2.33 -8.18
C SER A 165 20.79 -3.26 -7.53
N TYR A 166 20.64 -4.47 -8.10
CA TYR A 166 19.64 -5.45 -7.69
C TYR A 166 20.30 -6.81 -7.40
N HIS A 167 19.82 -7.50 -6.38
CA HIS A 167 20.09 -8.93 -6.20
C HIS A 167 19.31 -9.77 -7.21
N GLY A 168 19.76 -11.02 -7.41
CA GLY A 168 19.06 -11.97 -8.29
C GLY A 168 19.30 -11.68 -9.77
N GLY A 169 18.32 -12.02 -10.62
CA GLY A 169 18.41 -11.93 -12.07
C GLY A 169 17.51 -10.88 -12.68
N LEU A 170 17.78 -10.56 -13.96
CA LEU A 170 16.96 -9.71 -14.79
C LEU A 170 16.28 -10.55 -15.89
N LYS A 171 14.95 -10.59 -15.88
CA LYS A 171 14.15 -11.11 -16.97
C LYS A 171 13.71 -9.97 -17.87
N VAL A 172 13.96 -10.10 -19.15
CA VAL A 172 13.55 -9.13 -20.18
C VAL A 172 12.58 -9.80 -21.13
N ILE A 173 11.42 -9.21 -21.33
CA ILE A 173 10.37 -9.70 -22.23
C ILE A 173 10.20 -8.69 -23.37
N ALA A 174 10.34 -9.12 -24.62
CA ALA A 174 10.00 -8.30 -25.79
C ALA A 174 8.48 -8.16 -25.87
N ARG A 175 7.98 -6.92 -25.90
CA ARG A 175 6.55 -6.64 -25.96
C ARG A 175 6.25 -5.28 -26.59
N ASN A 176 5.35 -5.27 -27.58
CA ASN A 176 4.90 -4.03 -28.24
C ASN A 176 6.03 -3.14 -28.79
N GLY A 177 7.06 -3.77 -29.38
CA GLY A 177 8.23 -3.05 -29.91
C GLY A 177 9.24 -2.55 -28.87
N GLY A 178 8.99 -2.81 -27.59
CA GLY A 178 9.86 -2.48 -26.46
C GLY A 178 10.18 -3.69 -25.59
N MET A 179 10.70 -3.43 -24.41
CA MET A 179 11.04 -4.43 -23.41
C MET A 179 10.36 -4.16 -22.09
N ARG A 180 9.85 -5.23 -21.46
CA ARG A 180 9.42 -5.26 -20.07
C ARG A 180 10.55 -5.83 -19.21
N LEU A 181 10.87 -5.17 -18.11
CA LEU A 181 11.98 -5.48 -17.24
C LEU A 181 11.45 -6.01 -15.91
N ILE A 182 11.89 -7.20 -15.52
CA ILE A 182 11.44 -7.87 -14.29
C ILE A 182 12.67 -8.34 -13.53
N ASN A 183 12.82 -7.94 -12.28
CA ASN A 183 13.82 -8.50 -11.37
C ASN A 183 13.29 -9.82 -10.79
N GLU A 184 14.00 -10.90 -11.00
CA GLU A 184 13.76 -12.23 -10.40
C GLU A 184 14.70 -12.37 -9.20
N VAL A 185 14.18 -12.19 -7.99
CA VAL A 185 14.98 -12.07 -6.75
C VAL A 185 14.47 -13.02 -5.67
N GLY A 186 15.34 -13.59 -4.86
CA GLY A 186 14.97 -14.36 -3.68
C GLY A 186 14.13 -13.52 -2.72
N LEU A 187 13.17 -14.14 -2.04
CA LEU A 187 12.23 -13.41 -1.18
C LEU A 187 12.94 -12.70 -0.02
N GLU A 188 14.02 -13.28 0.53
CA GLU A 188 14.79 -12.62 1.60
C GLU A 188 15.57 -11.40 1.09
N ASP A 189 16.18 -11.49 -0.09
CA ASP A 189 16.85 -10.35 -0.72
C ASP A 189 15.85 -9.27 -1.13
N TYR A 190 14.64 -9.64 -1.57
CA TYR A 190 13.55 -8.69 -1.81
C TYR A 190 13.18 -7.94 -0.53
N VAL A 191 12.95 -8.66 0.59
CA VAL A 191 12.63 -8.07 1.89
C VAL A 191 13.75 -7.17 2.40
N ALA A 192 15.02 -7.58 2.21
CA ALA A 192 16.19 -6.77 2.55
C ALA A 192 16.25 -5.46 1.76
N GLY A 193 15.83 -5.49 0.49
CA GLY A 193 15.72 -4.29 -0.36
C GLY A 193 14.51 -3.39 -0.03
N VAL A 194 13.44 -3.95 0.54
CA VAL A 194 12.23 -3.20 0.98
C VAL A 194 12.43 -2.54 2.34
N LEU A 195 12.95 -3.28 3.30
CA LEU A 195 12.97 -2.88 4.72
C LEU A 195 13.59 -1.50 4.99
N PRO A 196 14.74 -1.09 4.41
CA PRO A 196 15.36 0.21 4.68
C PRO A 196 14.61 1.40 4.04
N TYR A 197 13.64 1.15 3.16
CA TYR A 197 12.77 2.18 2.61
C TYR A 197 11.48 2.34 3.42
N GLU A 198 11.10 1.31 4.18
CA GLU A 198 9.92 1.32 5.03
C GLU A 198 10.22 1.80 6.46
N MET A 199 11.36 1.40 7.03
CA MET A 199 11.78 1.78 8.38
C MET A 199 13.24 2.21 8.41
N SER A 200 13.56 3.16 9.30
CA SER A 200 14.95 3.58 9.51
C SER A 200 15.79 2.42 10.04
N PRO A 201 16.99 2.17 9.46
CA PRO A 201 17.92 1.16 9.96
C PRO A 201 18.37 1.35 11.42
N SER A 202 18.21 2.56 11.97
CA SER A 202 18.53 2.88 13.36
C SER A 202 17.43 2.49 14.36
N TRP A 203 16.31 1.96 13.89
CA TRP A 203 15.21 1.56 14.76
C TRP A 203 15.51 0.26 15.51
N PRO A 204 14.83 -0.01 16.65
CA PRO A 204 15.03 -1.23 17.42
C PRO A 204 14.84 -2.48 16.57
N GLN A 205 15.68 -3.50 16.81
CA GLN A 205 15.63 -4.75 16.02
C GLN A 205 14.26 -5.40 16.02
N ALA A 206 13.53 -5.40 17.13
CA ALA A 206 12.19 -6.00 17.18
C ALA A 206 11.18 -5.30 16.22
N ALA A 207 11.31 -3.98 16.01
CA ALA A 207 10.49 -3.26 15.04
C ALA A 207 10.87 -3.63 13.60
N LEU A 208 12.17 -3.67 13.30
CA LEU A 208 12.69 -4.08 11.98
C LEU A 208 12.31 -5.54 11.66
N GLN A 209 12.39 -6.43 12.63
CA GLN A 209 11.97 -7.84 12.52
C GLN A 209 10.46 -7.96 12.24
N ALA A 210 9.62 -7.21 12.97
CA ALA A 210 8.18 -7.19 12.72
C ALA A 210 7.86 -6.71 11.30
N GLN A 211 8.50 -5.64 10.84
CA GLN A 211 8.34 -5.16 9.47
C GLN A 211 8.83 -6.16 8.43
N ALA A 212 9.96 -6.84 8.67
CA ALA A 212 10.48 -7.87 7.75
C ALA A 212 9.48 -9.03 7.58
N VAL A 213 8.88 -9.52 8.68
CA VAL A 213 7.83 -10.56 8.63
C VAL A 213 6.58 -10.04 7.91
N ALA A 214 6.16 -8.80 8.17
CA ALA A 214 5.01 -8.20 7.50
C ALA A 214 5.28 -8.07 5.99
N ALA A 215 6.41 -7.54 5.58
CA ALA A 215 6.79 -7.38 4.17
C ALA A 215 6.87 -8.72 3.43
N ARG A 216 7.48 -9.74 4.05
CA ARG A 216 7.57 -11.11 3.52
C ARG A 216 6.18 -11.72 3.31
N THR A 217 5.33 -11.62 4.32
CA THR A 217 3.96 -12.16 4.27
C THR A 217 3.12 -11.46 3.21
N TYR A 218 3.23 -10.13 3.10
CA TYR A 218 2.56 -9.34 2.08
C TYR A 218 3.02 -9.74 0.66
N ALA A 219 4.32 -9.93 0.45
CA ALA A 219 4.85 -10.39 -0.83
C ALA A 219 4.29 -11.77 -1.21
N LEU A 220 4.30 -12.75 -0.31
CA LEU A 220 3.74 -14.09 -0.54
C LEU A 220 2.23 -14.05 -0.86
N ASN A 221 1.46 -13.23 -0.16
CA ASN A 221 0.04 -13.05 -0.44
C ASN A 221 -0.19 -12.49 -1.87
N ASN A 222 0.64 -11.55 -2.33
CA ASN A 222 0.53 -11.00 -3.68
C ASN A 222 1.04 -11.96 -4.76
N MET A 223 2.11 -12.72 -4.51
CA MET A 223 2.58 -13.78 -5.40
C MET A 223 1.48 -14.82 -5.66
N ALA A 224 0.72 -15.19 -4.62
CA ALA A 224 -0.39 -16.13 -4.77
C ALA A 224 -1.52 -15.59 -5.68
N LYS A 225 -1.75 -14.29 -5.66
CA LYS A 225 -2.76 -13.61 -6.52
C LYS A 225 -2.28 -13.40 -7.96
N ALA A 226 -0.95 -13.30 -8.16
CA ALA A 226 -0.32 -13.00 -9.45
C ALA A 226 -0.03 -14.24 -10.29
N LYS A 227 -0.60 -15.43 -9.96
CA LYS A 227 -0.41 -16.64 -10.76
C LYS A 227 -0.81 -16.39 -12.22
N GLY A 228 0.08 -16.78 -13.15
CA GLY A 228 -0.13 -16.58 -14.59
C GLY A 228 0.23 -15.18 -15.11
N GLN A 229 0.60 -14.24 -14.23
CA GLN A 229 1.10 -12.92 -14.63
C GLN A 229 2.61 -12.93 -14.89
N ASP A 230 3.11 -11.95 -15.64
CA ASP A 230 4.54 -11.80 -15.90
C ASP A 230 5.33 -11.45 -14.63
N TYR A 231 4.70 -10.78 -13.67
CA TYR A 231 5.30 -10.29 -12.42
C TYR A 231 4.33 -10.43 -11.24
N ASP A 232 4.85 -10.36 -10.02
CA ASP A 232 4.09 -10.50 -8.78
C ASP A 232 3.75 -9.15 -8.13
N VAL A 233 4.68 -8.20 -8.18
CA VAL A 233 4.58 -6.89 -7.54
C VAL A 233 5.22 -5.80 -8.39
N THR A 234 4.86 -4.53 -8.13
CA THR A 234 5.58 -3.35 -8.63
C THR A 234 6.43 -2.74 -7.51
N PRO A 235 7.48 -1.95 -7.83
CA PRO A 235 8.38 -1.36 -6.84
C PRO A 235 7.85 -0.04 -6.26
N SER A 236 6.55 0.21 -6.34
CA SER A 236 5.89 1.45 -5.95
C SER A 236 5.08 1.29 -4.66
N THR A 237 4.59 2.40 -4.13
CA THR A 237 3.70 2.45 -2.96
C THR A 237 2.36 1.72 -3.15
N ASP A 238 2.02 1.28 -4.36
CA ASP A 238 0.85 0.42 -4.60
C ASP A 238 1.03 -0.98 -4.00
N TYR A 239 2.30 -1.39 -3.83
CA TYR A 239 2.72 -2.61 -3.15
C TYR A 239 3.68 -2.28 -2.00
N GLN A 240 4.99 -2.28 -2.26
CA GLN A 240 6.07 -1.97 -1.31
C GLN A 240 7.19 -1.24 -2.05
N VAL A 241 7.78 -0.24 -1.43
CA VAL A 241 8.88 0.51 -2.04
C VAL A 241 10.10 -0.41 -2.15
N TYR A 242 10.46 -0.77 -3.38
CA TYR A 242 11.64 -1.60 -3.69
C TYR A 242 12.54 -0.87 -4.69
N LYS A 243 13.76 -0.56 -4.29
CA LYS A 243 14.75 0.15 -5.13
C LYS A 243 16.09 -0.59 -5.19
N GLY A 244 16.06 -1.92 -5.16
CA GLY A 244 17.26 -2.74 -5.13
C GLY A 244 17.95 -2.69 -3.77
N LYS A 245 19.30 -2.87 -3.77
CA LYS A 245 20.08 -3.13 -2.56
C LYS A 245 20.80 -1.91 -1.97
N GLU A 246 20.69 -0.75 -2.59
CA GLU A 246 21.52 0.44 -2.26
C GLU A 246 21.41 0.92 -0.79
N ARG A 247 20.28 0.70 -0.14
CA ARG A 247 20.05 1.14 1.24
C ARG A 247 20.13 0.03 2.28
N GLU A 248 20.52 -1.16 1.86
CA GLU A 248 20.70 -2.26 2.80
C GLU A 248 21.82 -1.94 3.80
N THR A 249 21.59 -2.28 5.06
CA THR A 249 22.55 -2.11 6.14
C THR A 249 22.68 -3.41 6.92
N GLN A 250 23.73 -3.53 7.72
CA GLN A 250 23.90 -4.67 8.62
C GLN A 250 22.70 -4.86 9.54
N ALA A 251 22.11 -3.75 10.05
CA ALA A 251 20.96 -3.81 10.95
C ALA A 251 19.70 -4.37 10.26
N THR A 252 19.41 -3.92 9.02
CA THR A 252 18.25 -4.42 8.25
C THR A 252 18.47 -5.86 7.80
N ARG A 253 19.67 -6.20 7.33
CA ARG A 253 20.03 -7.58 6.99
C ARG A 253 19.91 -8.54 8.17
N LYS A 254 20.38 -8.13 9.36
CA LYS A 254 20.25 -8.91 10.60
C LYS A 254 18.79 -9.19 10.95
N ALA A 255 17.90 -8.20 10.81
CA ALA A 255 16.47 -8.36 11.06
C ALA A 255 15.82 -9.37 10.10
N VAL A 256 16.15 -9.30 8.80
CA VAL A 256 15.68 -10.24 7.77
C VAL A 256 16.17 -11.66 8.05
N GLN A 257 17.48 -11.84 8.29
CA GLN A 257 18.08 -13.13 8.59
C GLN A 257 17.50 -13.79 9.85
N HIS A 258 17.31 -13.00 10.92
CA HIS A 258 16.75 -13.52 12.18
C HIS A 258 15.30 -14.02 12.01
N THR A 259 14.55 -13.44 11.09
CA THR A 259 13.15 -13.79 10.80
C THR A 259 12.99 -14.58 9.50
N GLN A 260 14.08 -15.16 8.97
CA GLN A 260 14.06 -15.87 7.69
C GLN A 260 12.97 -16.95 7.64
N GLY A 261 12.15 -16.89 6.60
CA GLY A 261 11.06 -17.82 6.37
C GLY A 261 9.86 -17.64 7.31
N MET A 262 9.89 -16.72 8.29
CA MET A 262 8.75 -16.47 9.18
C MET A 262 7.63 -15.73 8.44
N VAL A 263 6.41 -16.29 8.49
CA VAL A 263 5.22 -15.83 7.76
C VAL A 263 4.02 -15.79 8.68
N MET A 264 3.22 -14.74 8.59
CA MET A 264 1.94 -14.63 9.28
C MET A 264 0.82 -15.30 8.49
N THR A 265 0.05 -16.16 9.14
CA THR A 265 -1.06 -16.87 8.51
C THR A 265 -2.35 -16.69 9.30
N TYR A 266 -3.47 -16.79 8.59
CA TYR A 266 -4.80 -16.94 9.17
C TYR A 266 -5.55 -18.00 8.37
N GLY A 267 -6.11 -18.98 9.05
CA GLY A 267 -6.71 -20.16 8.39
C GLY A 267 -5.74 -20.89 7.47
N GLY A 268 -4.44 -20.96 7.82
CA GLY A 268 -3.40 -21.64 7.07
C GLY A 268 -2.94 -20.95 5.79
N GLN A 269 -3.37 -19.71 5.52
CA GLN A 269 -2.96 -18.94 4.34
C GLN A 269 -2.21 -17.66 4.76
N PRO A 270 -1.17 -17.21 3.99
CA PRO A 270 -0.52 -15.93 4.23
C PRO A 270 -1.54 -14.79 4.22
N ILE A 271 -1.55 -13.99 5.27
CA ILE A 271 -2.47 -12.85 5.37
C ILE A 271 -2.09 -11.73 4.41
N ASN A 272 -3.03 -10.83 4.12
CA ASN A 272 -2.72 -9.55 3.51
C ASN A 272 -2.14 -8.62 4.59
N ALA A 273 -0.84 -8.73 4.83
CA ALA A 273 -0.12 -8.12 5.94
C ALA A 273 0.14 -6.63 5.68
N LEU A 274 -0.93 -5.85 5.67
CA LEU A 274 -0.89 -4.40 5.43
C LEU A 274 -0.19 -3.68 6.57
N PHE A 275 0.53 -2.62 6.23
CA PHE A 275 1.21 -1.76 7.20
C PHE A 275 1.16 -0.29 6.75
N HIS A 276 1.35 0.62 7.67
CA HIS A 276 1.29 2.06 7.42
C HIS A 276 2.21 2.79 8.40
N SER A 277 2.50 4.07 8.11
CA SER A 277 3.46 4.83 8.90
C SER A 277 3.00 5.04 10.35
N ASP A 278 1.78 5.58 10.55
CA ASP A 278 1.30 5.97 11.90
C ASP A 278 -0.22 5.81 11.99
N GLY A 279 -0.69 5.07 12.99
CA GLY A 279 -2.12 4.83 13.24
C GLY A 279 -2.86 6.04 13.81
N GLY A 280 -2.15 7.01 14.38
CA GLY A 280 -2.75 8.19 15.01
C GLY A 280 -3.42 7.90 16.36
N GLY A 281 -3.02 6.82 17.05
CA GLY A 281 -3.52 6.39 18.36
C GLY A 281 -4.47 5.20 18.32
N TYR A 282 -5.02 4.85 17.15
CA TYR A 282 -5.83 3.65 16.95
C TYR A 282 -5.79 3.21 15.47
N THR A 283 -5.62 1.92 15.21
CA THR A 283 -5.72 1.37 13.85
C THR A 283 -7.17 1.16 13.46
N GLU A 284 -7.46 0.94 12.18
CA GLU A 284 -8.83 0.76 11.68
C GLU A 284 -9.12 -0.70 11.32
N SER A 285 -10.40 -1.05 11.27
CA SER A 285 -10.85 -2.34 10.74
C SER A 285 -10.98 -2.29 9.22
N ALA A 286 -10.58 -3.38 8.54
CA ALA A 286 -10.58 -3.44 7.08
C ALA A 286 -11.96 -3.20 6.47
N VAL A 287 -13.03 -3.65 7.11
CA VAL A 287 -14.41 -3.43 6.68
C VAL A 287 -14.77 -1.95 6.57
N ASN A 288 -14.22 -1.12 7.46
CA ASN A 288 -14.49 0.32 7.49
C ASN A 288 -13.72 1.11 6.43
N VAL A 289 -12.59 0.58 5.92
CA VAL A 289 -11.76 1.24 4.92
C VAL A 289 -12.12 0.77 3.52
N TRP A 290 -12.23 -0.55 3.29
CA TRP A 290 -12.40 -1.14 1.96
C TRP A 290 -13.66 -1.98 1.79
N GLY A 291 -14.53 -2.07 2.82
CA GLY A 291 -15.78 -2.81 2.77
C GLY A 291 -15.65 -4.33 2.92
N ASN A 292 -14.43 -4.88 2.97
CA ASN A 292 -14.16 -6.31 3.15
C ASN A 292 -13.79 -6.61 4.59
N ASP A 293 -14.49 -7.55 5.23
CA ASP A 293 -14.11 -8.02 6.55
C ASP A 293 -12.92 -8.99 6.46
N LEU A 294 -11.77 -8.56 6.95
CA LEU A 294 -10.59 -9.38 7.10
C LEU A 294 -10.40 -9.63 8.61
N PRO A 295 -10.65 -10.85 9.10
CA PRO A 295 -10.71 -11.15 10.54
C PRO A 295 -9.44 -10.79 11.30
N TYR A 296 -8.30 -10.78 10.63
CA TYR A 296 -6.99 -10.44 11.16
C TYR A 296 -6.64 -8.93 11.08
N LEU A 297 -7.46 -8.10 10.41
CA LEU A 297 -7.30 -6.64 10.32
C LEU A 297 -8.44 -5.93 11.07
N LYS A 298 -8.43 -6.06 12.37
CA LYS A 298 -9.33 -5.33 13.28
C LYS A 298 -8.63 -4.09 13.84
N GLY A 299 -9.43 -3.06 14.16
CA GLY A 299 -8.89 -1.87 14.81
C GLY A 299 -8.36 -2.20 16.21
N VAL A 300 -7.16 -1.73 16.53
CA VAL A 300 -6.51 -1.90 17.83
C VAL A 300 -5.86 -0.59 18.29
N LYS A 301 -5.62 -0.47 19.58
CA LYS A 301 -4.89 0.67 20.14
C LYS A 301 -3.51 0.78 19.48
N ASP A 302 -3.14 1.97 19.04
CA ASP A 302 -1.80 2.28 18.52
C ASP A 302 -0.98 3.03 19.56
N TYR A 303 0.29 2.70 19.66
CA TYR A 303 1.21 3.26 20.65
C TYR A 303 2.07 4.40 20.11
N SER A 304 1.87 4.81 18.87
CA SER A 304 2.63 5.90 18.26
C SER A 304 2.53 7.18 19.09
N THR A 305 3.68 7.77 19.41
CA THR A 305 3.81 9.08 20.10
C THR A 305 4.60 10.08 19.26
N HIS A 306 4.98 9.70 18.02
CA HIS A 306 5.84 10.50 17.17
C HIS A 306 5.15 11.79 16.71
N GLU A 307 5.62 12.95 17.19
CA GLU A 307 5.01 14.26 16.92
C GLU A 307 4.92 14.61 15.43
N GLY A 308 5.90 14.20 14.61
CA GLY A 308 5.96 14.53 13.18
C GLY A 308 4.87 13.86 12.32
N THR A 309 4.29 12.75 12.79
CA THR A 309 3.23 12.02 12.08
C THR A 309 1.92 11.97 12.84
N ARG A 310 1.96 12.16 14.17
CA ARG A 310 0.80 12.04 15.05
C ARG A 310 -0.30 13.04 14.73
N SER A 311 0.05 14.30 14.43
CA SER A 311 -0.93 15.33 14.12
C SER A 311 -0.44 16.24 12.99
N TRP A 312 -1.35 16.71 12.17
CA TRP A 312 -1.08 17.62 11.07
C TRP A 312 -2.27 18.56 10.85
N LEU A 313 -1.99 19.78 10.40
CA LEU A 313 -2.97 20.82 10.12
C LEU A 313 -2.79 21.32 8.69
N ILE A 314 -3.88 21.33 7.93
CA ILE A 314 -3.95 21.97 6.61
C ILE A 314 -4.90 23.15 6.73
N THR A 315 -4.47 24.30 6.21
CA THR A 315 -5.31 25.49 6.07
C THR A 315 -5.63 25.71 4.61
N THR A 316 -6.90 25.89 4.29
CA THR A 316 -7.37 26.15 2.93
C THR A 316 -8.55 27.12 2.99
N SER A 317 -9.08 27.53 1.84
CA SER A 317 -10.29 28.35 1.76
C SER A 317 -11.49 27.54 1.31
N ARG A 318 -12.70 28.05 1.56
CA ARG A 318 -13.91 27.50 0.96
C ARG A 318 -13.80 27.43 -0.57
N HIS A 319 -13.27 28.49 -1.20
CA HIS A 319 -13.09 28.56 -2.64
C HIS A 319 -12.16 27.45 -3.17
N ASP A 320 -11.02 27.20 -2.51
CA ASP A 320 -10.07 26.16 -2.92
C ASP A 320 -10.64 24.76 -2.68
N LEU A 321 -11.39 24.55 -1.60
CA LEU A 321 -12.09 23.30 -1.35
C LEU A 321 -13.14 23.02 -2.44
N GLU A 322 -13.93 24.02 -2.82
CA GLU A 322 -14.89 23.93 -3.94
C GLU A 322 -14.17 23.68 -5.28
N ALA A 323 -13.03 24.32 -5.51
CA ALA A 323 -12.20 24.11 -6.71
C ALA A 323 -11.67 22.67 -6.81
N LYS A 324 -11.14 22.12 -5.70
CA LYS A 324 -10.67 20.71 -5.65
C LYS A 324 -11.81 19.73 -5.88
N LEU A 325 -12.96 19.94 -5.28
CA LEU A 325 -14.16 19.12 -5.52
C LEU A 325 -14.60 19.17 -6.98
N ARG A 326 -14.61 20.37 -7.59
CA ARG A 326 -14.95 20.56 -9.00
C ARG A 326 -13.96 19.87 -9.94
N ALA A 327 -12.66 19.99 -9.70
CA ALA A 327 -11.61 19.33 -10.46
C ALA A 327 -11.75 17.79 -10.43
N ALA A 328 -12.22 17.24 -9.32
CA ALA A 328 -12.52 15.81 -9.16
C ALA A 328 -13.89 15.38 -9.74
N GLY A 329 -14.64 16.28 -10.42
CA GLY A 329 -15.98 16.00 -10.93
C GLY A 329 -17.06 15.89 -9.84
N LYS A 330 -16.78 16.40 -8.63
CA LYS A 330 -17.64 16.31 -7.44
C LYS A 330 -18.20 17.67 -7.01
N SER A 331 -18.38 18.59 -7.96
CA SER A 331 -18.92 19.93 -7.68
C SER A 331 -20.28 19.86 -6.99
N VAL A 332 -20.46 20.68 -5.96
CA VAL A 332 -21.74 20.85 -5.23
C VAL A 332 -22.33 22.25 -5.41
N GLY A 333 -21.66 23.10 -6.19
CA GLY A 333 -21.92 24.53 -6.24
C GLY A 333 -21.34 25.22 -5.02
N SER A 334 -21.95 26.31 -4.58
CA SER A 334 -21.53 27.03 -3.38
C SER A 334 -21.75 26.17 -2.14
N LEU A 335 -20.68 25.82 -1.44
CA LEU A 335 -20.70 24.90 -0.30
C LEU A 335 -21.38 25.53 0.92
N LYS A 336 -22.36 24.87 1.49
CA LYS A 336 -23.13 25.33 2.65
C LYS A 336 -22.74 24.63 3.94
N LYS A 337 -22.52 23.32 3.86
CA LYS A 337 -22.27 22.47 5.04
C LYS A 337 -21.51 21.19 4.66
N ILE A 338 -20.74 20.69 5.59
CA ILE A 338 -20.20 19.31 5.57
C ILE A 338 -20.95 18.51 6.63
N GLU A 339 -21.63 17.43 6.23
CA GLU A 339 -22.26 16.48 7.15
C GLU A 339 -21.23 15.39 7.48
N LEU A 340 -20.70 15.45 8.68
CA LEU A 340 -19.71 14.52 9.24
C LEU A 340 -19.84 14.57 10.77
N THR A 341 -19.93 13.42 11.40
CA THR A 341 -19.88 13.32 12.87
C THR A 341 -18.54 13.87 13.36
N PRO A 342 -18.53 14.77 14.36
CA PRO A 342 -17.27 15.24 14.95
C PRO A 342 -16.41 14.07 15.41
N MET A 343 -15.08 14.21 15.26
CA MET A 343 -14.15 13.16 15.66
C MET A 343 -14.24 12.92 17.16
N GLY A 344 -14.57 11.69 17.56
CA GLY A 344 -14.61 11.24 18.93
C GLY A 344 -13.29 10.60 19.38
N ARG A 345 -13.22 10.20 20.64
CA ARG A 345 -12.10 9.43 21.18
C ARG A 345 -12.28 7.94 20.85
N ALA A 346 -11.29 7.37 20.14
CA ALA A 346 -11.31 5.93 19.84
C ALA A 346 -11.22 5.06 21.13
N PRO A 347 -11.84 3.87 21.15
CA PRO A 347 -12.65 3.28 20.10
C PRO A 347 -14.10 3.80 20.13
N LEU A 348 -14.56 4.39 19.06
CA LEU A 348 -15.95 4.84 18.92
C LEU A 348 -16.36 4.86 17.46
N GLU A 349 -17.16 3.88 17.04
CA GLU A 349 -17.65 3.78 15.67
C GLU A 349 -18.99 4.51 15.52
N THR A 350 -19.15 5.24 14.42
CA THR A 350 -20.39 5.90 14.02
C THR A 350 -20.79 5.50 12.60
N ARG A 351 -21.91 6.02 12.10
CA ARG A 351 -22.35 5.76 10.72
C ARG A 351 -21.29 6.14 9.68
N ASP A 352 -20.61 7.27 9.89
CA ASP A 352 -19.70 7.93 8.96
C ASP A 352 -18.22 7.90 9.40
N ARG A 353 -17.94 7.34 10.60
CA ARG A 353 -16.59 7.12 11.09
C ARG A 353 -16.38 5.67 11.53
N GLY A 354 -15.19 5.15 11.27
CA GLY A 354 -14.75 3.85 11.76
C GLY A 354 -14.32 3.89 13.22
N ILE A 355 -13.96 2.73 13.77
CA ILE A 355 -13.62 2.53 15.18
C ILE A 355 -12.45 3.40 15.66
N SER A 356 -11.53 3.73 14.76
CA SER A 356 -10.40 4.64 15.04
C SER A 356 -10.78 6.13 14.99
N GLY A 357 -12.00 6.46 14.57
CA GLY A 357 -12.44 7.81 14.24
C GLY A 357 -12.17 8.22 12.80
N ARG A 358 -11.56 7.34 11.97
CA ARG A 358 -11.30 7.61 10.54
C ARG A 358 -12.62 7.79 9.79
N VAL A 359 -12.62 8.74 8.84
CA VAL A 359 -13.78 9.03 8.00
C VAL A 359 -14.03 7.85 7.07
N LYS A 360 -15.20 7.20 7.20
CA LYS A 360 -15.75 6.25 6.22
C LYS A 360 -16.35 7.01 5.05
N GLN A 361 -17.13 8.04 5.34
CA GLN A 361 -17.74 8.92 4.36
C GLN A 361 -18.06 10.29 4.96
N ALA A 362 -18.12 11.33 4.12
CA ALA A 362 -18.64 12.65 4.48
C ALA A 362 -19.50 13.21 3.35
N THR A 363 -20.57 13.94 3.68
CA THR A 363 -21.48 14.52 2.69
C THR A 363 -21.30 16.03 2.60
N PHE A 364 -20.94 16.50 1.43
CA PHE A 364 -20.81 17.91 1.09
C PHE A 364 -22.13 18.43 0.57
N VAL A 365 -22.73 19.37 1.28
CA VAL A 365 -24.02 19.99 0.95
C VAL A 365 -23.76 21.36 0.35
N GLY A 366 -24.07 21.54 -0.91
CA GLY A 366 -23.92 22.80 -1.62
C GLY A 366 -25.22 23.39 -2.08
N ALA A 367 -25.14 24.49 -2.82
CA ALA A 367 -26.32 25.18 -3.38
C ALA A 367 -27.01 24.38 -4.49
N SER A 368 -26.24 23.59 -5.25
CA SER A 368 -26.74 22.83 -6.41
C SER A 368 -27.15 21.41 -6.05
N LYS A 369 -26.36 20.73 -5.21
CA LYS A 369 -26.60 19.32 -4.85
C LYS A 369 -25.81 18.90 -3.62
N LYS A 370 -26.10 17.68 -3.14
CA LYS A 370 -25.30 16.97 -2.14
C LYS A 370 -24.41 15.93 -2.83
N VAL A 371 -23.18 15.76 -2.32
CA VAL A 371 -22.25 14.73 -2.78
C VAL A 371 -21.64 14.06 -1.57
N THR A 372 -21.76 12.73 -1.48
CA THR A 372 -21.08 11.92 -0.45
C THR A 372 -19.81 11.34 -1.03
N LEU A 373 -18.70 11.46 -0.29
CA LEU A 373 -17.37 10.97 -0.65
C LEU A 373 -16.85 10.05 0.44
N THR A 374 -16.16 8.97 0.05
CA THR A 374 -15.47 8.11 1.00
C THR A 374 -14.24 8.81 1.59
N GLY A 375 -13.76 8.34 2.74
CA GLY A 375 -12.54 8.85 3.36
C GLY A 375 -11.34 8.79 2.41
N ASP A 376 -11.17 7.71 1.64
CA ASP A 376 -10.08 7.58 0.67
C ASP A 376 -10.22 8.53 -0.53
N GLN A 377 -11.44 8.75 -1.01
CA GLN A 377 -11.68 9.79 -2.03
C GLN A 377 -11.30 11.17 -1.52
N LEU A 378 -11.68 11.50 -0.28
CA LEU A 378 -11.31 12.77 0.36
C LEU A 378 -9.81 12.89 0.56
N ARG A 379 -9.17 11.83 1.06
CA ARG A 379 -7.72 11.79 1.22
C ARG A 379 -7.01 12.08 -0.11
N SER A 380 -7.45 11.47 -1.20
CA SER A 380 -6.88 11.67 -2.53
C SER A 380 -7.15 13.08 -3.08
N ILE A 381 -8.40 13.56 -3.05
CA ILE A 381 -8.81 14.86 -3.60
C ILE A 381 -8.13 16.01 -2.87
N LEU A 382 -8.02 15.91 -1.55
CA LEU A 382 -7.48 16.97 -0.71
C LEU A 382 -5.98 16.85 -0.44
N GLY A 383 -5.34 15.71 -0.79
CA GLY A 383 -3.92 15.45 -0.54
C GLY A 383 -3.63 15.23 0.95
N LEU A 384 -4.49 14.51 1.68
CA LEU A 384 -4.36 14.32 3.13
C LEU A 384 -3.41 13.17 3.46
N LYS A 385 -2.77 13.24 4.63
CA LYS A 385 -1.84 12.20 5.10
C LYS A 385 -2.57 10.90 5.49
N SER A 386 -3.80 11.02 6.01
CA SER A 386 -4.64 9.90 6.45
C SER A 386 -6.12 10.23 6.28
N THR A 387 -6.99 9.26 6.57
CA THR A 387 -8.44 9.45 6.67
C THR A 387 -8.91 9.79 8.09
N LEU A 388 -7.99 9.92 9.05
CA LEU A 388 -8.27 10.33 10.44
C LEU A 388 -8.17 11.85 10.55
N PHE A 389 -9.24 12.56 10.25
CA PHE A 389 -9.27 14.02 10.25
C PHE A 389 -10.67 14.56 10.55
N ASP A 390 -10.71 15.88 10.83
CA ASP A 390 -11.95 16.65 10.91
C ASP A 390 -11.81 18.02 10.24
N PHE A 391 -12.95 18.66 9.91
CA PHE A 391 -13.01 19.99 9.34
C PHE A 391 -13.39 21.01 10.40
N TYR A 392 -12.81 22.21 10.31
CA TYR A 392 -13.13 23.35 11.17
C TYR A 392 -13.25 24.60 10.30
N VAL A 393 -14.47 25.15 10.18
CA VAL A 393 -14.74 26.35 9.40
C VAL A 393 -14.66 27.56 10.32
N ASN A 394 -13.80 28.54 9.98
CA ASN A 394 -13.56 29.76 10.74
C ASN A 394 -13.12 29.55 12.21
N HIS A 395 -12.76 28.32 12.56
CA HIS A 395 -12.23 27.98 13.88
C HIS A 395 -10.91 27.26 13.69
N LYS A 396 -9.80 27.89 14.12
CA LYS A 396 -8.49 27.23 14.07
C LYS A 396 -8.38 26.27 15.26
N PRO A 397 -8.38 24.95 15.03
CA PRO A 397 -8.31 23.98 16.11
C PRO A 397 -6.94 23.98 16.76
N SER A 398 -6.88 23.69 18.05
CA SER A 398 -5.64 23.26 18.71
C SER A 398 -5.40 21.77 18.46
N VAL A 399 -4.16 21.31 18.55
CA VAL A 399 -3.82 19.88 18.47
C VAL A 399 -4.49 19.08 19.60
N GLN A 400 -4.87 19.77 20.68
CA GLN A 400 -5.57 19.21 21.84
C GLN A 400 -7.07 19.53 21.82
N GLU A 401 -7.63 19.88 20.65
CA GLU A 401 -9.05 20.17 20.51
C GLU A 401 -9.92 19.06 21.11
N LYS A 402 -10.84 19.42 22.00
CA LYS A 402 -11.73 18.46 22.62
C LYS A 402 -12.67 17.88 21.56
N PRO A 403 -12.84 16.55 21.49
CA PRO A 403 -13.81 15.93 20.60
C PRO A 403 -15.24 16.45 20.86
N GLY A 404 -16.07 16.46 19.83
CA GLY A 404 -17.51 16.63 19.96
C GLY A 404 -18.07 17.99 19.55
N ARG A 405 -17.24 18.96 19.13
CA ARG A 405 -17.76 20.21 18.53
C ARG A 405 -17.68 20.14 17.01
N SER A 406 -18.75 20.56 16.34
CA SER A 406 -18.83 20.64 14.88
C SER A 406 -18.69 22.09 14.42
N TYR A 407 -17.75 22.34 13.52
CA TYR A 407 -17.51 23.63 12.86
C TYR A 407 -17.61 23.44 11.34
N HIS A 408 -18.68 22.84 10.86
CA HIS A 408 -18.82 22.37 9.47
C HIS A 408 -19.72 23.24 8.59
N THR A 409 -20.16 24.41 9.08
CA THR A 409 -21.10 25.28 8.36
C THR A 409 -20.37 26.48 7.76
N PHE A 410 -20.68 26.76 6.49
CA PHE A 410 -20.13 27.87 5.72
C PHE A 410 -21.15 29.02 5.69
N THR A 411 -20.69 30.22 5.99
CA THR A 411 -21.53 31.43 6.05
C THR A 411 -21.08 32.50 5.06
N ARG A 412 -19.79 32.56 4.73
CA ARG A 412 -19.20 33.59 3.87
C ARG A 412 -18.41 32.98 2.71
N LYS A 413 -18.25 33.73 1.62
CA LYS A 413 -17.46 33.31 0.45
C LYS A 413 -15.99 33.04 0.81
N ASN A 414 -15.43 33.80 1.74
CA ASN A 414 -14.02 33.72 2.14
C ASN A 414 -13.82 32.94 3.45
N ASP A 415 -14.73 32.01 3.79
CA ASP A 415 -14.56 31.15 4.97
C ASP A 415 -13.24 30.37 4.89
N VAL A 416 -12.51 30.39 6.00
CA VAL A 416 -11.26 29.62 6.15
C VAL A 416 -11.62 28.22 6.63
N VAL A 417 -10.99 27.24 6.05
CA VAL A 417 -11.16 25.81 6.40
C VAL A 417 -9.86 25.28 6.96
N TYR A 418 -9.91 24.79 8.17
CA TYR A 418 -8.82 24.05 8.78
C TYR A 418 -9.18 22.56 8.75
N ILE A 419 -8.22 21.72 8.34
CA ILE A 419 -8.35 20.28 8.38
C ILE A 419 -7.29 19.78 9.35
N LEU A 420 -7.74 19.42 10.56
CA LEU A 420 -6.88 18.80 11.57
C LEU A 420 -6.97 17.30 11.43
N GLY A 421 -5.84 16.64 11.26
CA GLY A 421 -5.81 15.19 11.15
C GLY A 421 -4.66 14.56 11.94
N HIS A 422 -4.71 13.23 12.05
CA HIS A 422 -3.78 12.44 12.83
C HIS A 422 -3.32 11.22 12.04
N GLY A 423 -2.10 10.76 12.36
CA GLY A 423 -1.51 9.60 11.73
C GLY A 423 -1.13 9.82 10.25
N TRP A 424 -0.55 8.78 9.66
CA TRP A 424 -0.11 8.76 8.26
C TRP A 424 -0.32 7.39 7.64
N GLY A 425 -1.10 7.33 6.57
CA GLY A 425 -1.44 6.10 5.87
C GLY A 425 -2.89 5.66 6.07
N HIS A 426 -3.22 4.47 5.59
CA HIS A 426 -4.59 3.92 5.58
C HIS A 426 -5.10 3.44 6.94
N GLY A 427 -4.21 3.20 7.90
CA GLY A 427 -4.56 2.80 9.28
C GLY A 427 -4.81 1.31 9.48
N LEU A 428 -4.56 0.44 8.49
CA LEU A 428 -4.79 -1.00 8.60
C LEU A 428 -3.51 -1.76 8.97
N GLY A 429 -3.60 -2.72 9.87
CA GLY A 429 -2.51 -3.60 10.28
C GLY A 429 -1.40 -2.87 11.02
N LEU A 430 -0.13 -3.20 10.76
CA LEU A 430 1.03 -2.72 11.51
C LEU A 430 1.23 -1.21 11.36
N SER A 431 1.21 -0.48 12.48
CA SER A 431 1.69 0.89 12.57
C SER A 431 3.21 0.88 12.78
N GLN A 432 3.96 1.49 11.87
CA GLN A 432 5.43 1.47 11.91
C GLN A 432 5.95 2.22 13.15
N TRP A 433 5.44 3.44 13.42
CA TRP A 433 5.79 4.19 14.63
C TRP A 433 5.25 3.53 15.90
N GLY A 434 4.09 2.89 15.84
CA GLY A 434 3.59 2.10 16.97
C GLY A 434 4.47 0.89 17.28
N ALA A 435 4.96 0.19 16.25
CA ALA A 435 5.94 -0.89 16.40
C ALA A 435 7.26 -0.39 16.99
N TYR A 436 7.73 0.79 16.57
CA TYR A 436 8.91 1.44 17.15
C TYR A 436 8.73 1.67 18.65
N GLU A 437 7.62 2.29 19.07
CA GLU A 437 7.34 2.57 20.49
C GLU A 437 7.21 1.30 21.33
N MET A 438 6.56 0.27 20.81
CA MET A 438 6.49 -1.02 21.46
C MET A 438 7.88 -1.63 21.62
N ALA A 439 8.70 -1.60 20.58
CA ALA A 439 10.02 -2.18 20.58
C ALA A 439 11.00 -1.42 21.51
N GLN A 440 10.85 -0.10 21.66
CA GLN A 440 11.63 0.70 22.61
C GLN A 440 11.37 0.29 24.09
N LYS A 441 10.15 -0.10 24.39
CA LYS A 441 9.70 -0.45 25.76
C LYS A 441 9.75 -1.95 26.02
N GLY A 442 9.92 -2.76 24.98
CA GLY A 442 9.91 -4.21 25.06
C GLY A 442 11.28 -4.82 25.37
N PRO A 443 11.32 -6.09 25.76
CA PRO A 443 12.56 -6.80 25.97
C PRO A 443 13.33 -7.01 24.67
N ASN A 444 14.66 -6.89 24.75
CA ASN A 444 15.55 -7.17 23.61
C ASN A 444 15.96 -8.67 23.62
N ASN A 445 14.98 -9.56 23.40
CA ASN A 445 15.18 -11.02 23.45
C ASN A 445 15.14 -11.74 22.09
N GLY A 446 15.11 -10.98 21.02
CA GLY A 446 15.00 -11.51 19.65
C GLY A 446 13.59 -11.98 19.24
N GLU A 447 12.66 -12.21 20.17
CA GLU A 447 11.32 -12.76 19.93
C GLU A 447 10.19 -11.72 20.09
N TYR A 448 10.51 -10.52 20.55
CA TYR A 448 9.49 -9.50 20.86
C TYR A 448 8.72 -9.02 19.63
N TYR A 449 9.29 -9.17 18.43
CA TYR A 449 8.59 -8.88 17.16
C TYR A 449 7.28 -9.68 17.02
N LYS A 450 7.21 -10.90 17.55
CA LYS A 450 5.98 -11.71 17.54
C LYS A 450 4.88 -11.06 18.36
N LYS A 451 5.21 -10.44 19.50
CA LYS A 451 4.25 -9.69 20.32
C LYS A 451 3.74 -8.45 19.58
N ILE A 452 4.62 -7.74 18.89
CA ILE A 452 4.25 -6.59 18.04
C ILE A 452 3.28 -7.05 16.95
N LEU A 453 3.59 -8.11 16.22
CA LEU A 453 2.74 -8.64 15.14
C LEU A 453 1.38 -9.12 15.65
N ASN A 454 1.34 -9.87 16.74
CA ASN A 454 0.09 -10.35 17.35
C ASN A 454 -0.77 -9.20 17.91
N HIS A 455 -0.17 -8.06 18.23
CA HIS A 455 -0.92 -6.87 18.61
C HIS A 455 -1.66 -6.24 17.42
N TYR A 456 -1.01 -6.11 16.26
CA TYR A 456 -1.59 -5.44 15.08
C TYR A 456 -2.39 -6.35 14.16
N TYR A 457 -2.20 -7.67 14.25
CA TYR A 457 -2.91 -8.65 13.44
C TYR A 457 -3.59 -9.69 14.34
N THR A 458 -4.90 -9.64 14.38
CA THR A 458 -5.71 -10.43 15.29
C THR A 458 -5.77 -11.91 14.88
N GLY A 459 -5.50 -12.83 15.80
CA GLY A 459 -5.72 -14.27 15.60
C GLY A 459 -4.81 -14.92 14.56
N ILE A 460 -3.67 -14.33 14.27
CA ILE A 460 -2.67 -14.88 13.34
C ILE A 460 -1.82 -15.98 14.00
N GLN A 461 -1.24 -16.81 13.16
CA GLN A 461 -0.13 -17.71 13.50
C GLN A 461 1.13 -17.21 12.80
N ILE A 462 2.30 -17.39 13.42
CA ILE A 462 3.59 -16.97 12.86
C ILE A 462 4.47 -18.21 12.78
N ASP A 463 4.63 -18.73 11.57
CA ASP A 463 5.29 -20.01 11.32
C ASP A 463 6.40 -19.87 10.30
N LYS A 464 7.38 -20.80 10.37
CA LYS A 464 8.43 -20.93 9.35
C LYS A 464 7.88 -21.67 8.13
N TRP A 465 8.04 -21.07 6.92
CA TRP A 465 7.44 -21.58 5.68
C TRP A 465 8.45 -22.21 4.71
N TYR A 466 9.75 -21.91 4.87
CA TYR A 466 10.87 -22.49 4.11
C TYR A 466 12.18 -22.42 4.90
#